data_b7fdeea1584e1579eab28e7e54f5b28c
#
_entry.id   b7fdeea1584e1579eab28e7e54f5b28c
#
_cell.length_a   1.000
_cell.length_b   1.000
_cell.length_c   1.000
_cell.angle_alpha   90.00
_cell.angle_beta   90.00
_cell.angle_gamma   90.00
#
_symmetry.space_group_name_H-M   'P 1'
#
loop_
_entity.id
_entity.type
_entity.pdbx_description
1 polymer ?
#
loop_
_entity_poly.entity_id
_entity_poly.type
_entity_poly.pdbx_seq_one_letter_code
_entity_poly.pdbx_strand_id
1 'polypeptide(L)'
;MNSLENKRVVIVADWLTNQGGAEQVVTALAEAFPQAPIYTSVYNKGAIPALETRDIRGSWLQRLPAFLRKKHQFLLPFFPGAFARLDLSDFDIIISSSSAFAKNVRKTRADQTHFCYCHTPTRYLYNAREEYLESYPLPWWLKPFKGLLPKLLDRLTKQDLAGAKGVDYFIANSNFIAARIKKYYGRTATTIYPCTDTSKFAPALNADKTKSYFLALGRFIPYKRFDLLVATFALNGLPLKLGGIGPELERCKQIAHEKQAKNIEFLDFVPYADLPDLYAQAR
;
A
#
# COMPACT_ATOMS: atom_id res chain seq x y z
N MET A 1 -14.51 -28.16 2.51
CA MET A 1 -14.53 -27.05 1.57
C MET A 1 -15.92 -26.43 1.32
N ASN A 2 -17.00 -27.03 1.84
CA ASN A 2 -18.39 -26.62 1.50
C ASN A 2 -19.01 -25.47 2.32
N SER A 3 -18.28 -24.75 3.17
CA SER A 3 -18.90 -23.72 4.04
C SER A 3 -18.93 -22.31 3.45
N LEU A 4 -18.24 -22.05 2.34
CA LEU A 4 -18.15 -20.71 1.73
C LEU A 4 -19.03 -20.54 0.49
N GLU A 5 -19.50 -21.63 -0.14
CA GLU A 5 -20.22 -21.59 -1.43
C GLU A 5 -21.53 -20.76 -1.39
N ASN A 6 -22.15 -20.63 -0.22
CA ASN A 6 -23.40 -19.88 -0.05
C ASN A 6 -23.19 -18.53 0.68
N LYS A 7 -21.94 -18.10 0.93
CA LYS A 7 -21.64 -16.85 1.65
C LYS A 7 -21.39 -15.72 0.68
N ARG A 8 -22.07 -14.60 0.87
CA ARG A 8 -21.81 -13.38 0.12
C ARG A 8 -20.60 -12.66 0.69
N VAL A 9 -19.55 -12.55 -0.12
CA VAL A 9 -18.28 -11.94 0.24
C VAL A 9 -18.18 -10.53 -0.32
N VAL A 10 -17.58 -9.61 0.42
CA VAL A 10 -17.18 -8.29 -0.04
C VAL A 10 -15.71 -8.04 0.27
N ILE A 11 -15.00 -7.43 -0.67
CA ILE A 11 -13.62 -6.98 -0.49
C ILE A 11 -13.64 -5.48 -0.23
N VAL A 12 -12.84 -5.01 0.75
CA VAL A 12 -12.71 -3.60 1.06
C VAL A 12 -11.24 -3.20 0.99
N ALA A 13 -10.89 -2.22 0.16
CA ALA A 13 -9.53 -1.73 -0.02
C ALA A 13 -9.40 -0.27 0.42
N ASP A 14 -8.23 0.17 0.90
CA ASP A 14 -8.03 1.55 1.35
C ASP A 14 -8.29 2.56 0.21
N TRP A 15 -7.60 2.40 -0.90
CA TRP A 15 -7.77 3.16 -2.15
C TRP A 15 -7.23 2.34 -3.33
N LEU A 16 -7.72 2.63 -4.54
CA LEU A 16 -7.30 1.95 -5.78
C LEU A 16 -6.91 3.02 -6.82
N THR A 17 -5.85 3.77 -6.55
CA THR A 17 -5.43 4.93 -7.36
C THR A 17 -4.17 4.68 -8.19
N ASN A 18 -3.41 3.64 -7.88
CA ASN A 18 -2.19 3.21 -8.55
C ASN A 18 -1.92 1.74 -8.25
N GLN A 19 -1.10 1.09 -9.07
CA GLN A 19 -0.71 -0.29 -8.85
C GLN A 19 0.48 -0.37 -7.88
N GLY A 20 0.35 -1.19 -6.82
CA GLY A 20 1.37 -1.45 -5.81
C GLY A 20 1.20 -2.82 -5.16
N GLY A 21 1.98 -3.11 -4.12
CA GLY A 21 1.94 -4.42 -3.46
C GLY A 21 0.62 -4.70 -2.72
N ALA A 22 -0.03 -3.69 -2.17
CA ALA A 22 -1.33 -3.85 -1.53
C ALA A 22 -2.43 -4.14 -2.56
N GLU A 23 -2.38 -3.47 -3.71
CA GLU A 23 -3.32 -3.66 -4.80
C GLU A 23 -3.16 -5.03 -5.47
N GLN A 24 -1.95 -5.61 -5.49
CA GLN A 24 -1.74 -7.01 -5.92
C GLN A 24 -2.47 -8.00 -5.01
N VAL A 25 -2.49 -7.77 -3.70
CA VAL A 25 -3.27 -8.59 -2.77
C VAL A 25 -4.77 -8.45 -3.03
N VAL A 26 -5.25 -7.23 -3.32
CA VAL A 26 -6.67 -7.02 -3.70
C VAL A 26 -7.00 -7.76 -4.99
N THR A 27 -6.09 -7.75 -5.98
CA THR A 27 -6.26 -8.51 -7.23
C THR A 27 -6.37 -10.00 -6.96
N ALA A 28 -5.48 -10.57 -6.14
CA ALA A 28 -5.52 -11.98 -5.78
C ALA A 28 -6.79 -12.35 -4.99
N LEU A 29 -7.25 -11.47 -4.09
CA LEU A 29 -8.54 -11.65 -3.42
C LEU A 29 -9.71 -11.63 -4.40
N ALA A 30 -9.69 -10.72 -5.40
CA ALA A 30 -10.72 -10.64 -6.42
C ALA A 30 -10.72 -11.87 -7.36
N GLU A 31 -9.57 -12.49 -7.58
CA GLU A 31 -9.45 -13.77 -8.31
C GLU A 31 -10.00 -14.93 -7.48
N ALA A 32 -9.69 -14.98 -6.18
CA ALA A 32 -10.18 -16.00 -5.26
C ALA A 32 -11.69 -15.90 -5.00
N PHE A 33 -12.26 -14.69 -5.08
CA PHE A 33 -13.69 -14.41 -4.89
C PHE A 33 -14.26 -13.66 -6.10
N PRO A 34 -14.49 -14.32 -7.25
CA PRO A 34 -14.86 -13.66 -8.51
C PRO A 34 -16.15 -12.86 -8.45
N GLN A 35 -17.08 -13.23 -7.58
CA GLN A 35 -18.39 -12.57 -7.43
C GLN A 35 -18.39 -11.45 -6.38
N ALA A 36 -17.28 -11.27 -5.64
CA ALA A 36 -17.21 -10.27 -4.59
C ALA A 36 -17.03 -8.87 -5.19
N PRO A 37 -17.92 -7.91 -4.90
CA PRO A 37 -17.67 -6.51 -5.23
C PRO A 37 -16.53 -5.96 -4.37
N ILE A 38 -15.85 -4.93 -4.89
CA ILE A 38 -14.74 -4.26 -4.21
C ILE A 38 -15.19 -2.87 -3.78
N TYR A 39 -15.21 -2.61 -2.49
CA TYR A 39 -15.46 -1.30 -1.93
C TYR A 39 -14.14 -0.59 -1.59
N THR A 40 -14.09 0.71 -1.82
CA THR A 40 -12.86 1.49 -1.55
C THR A 40 -13.20 2.94 -1.19
N SER A 41 -12.25 3.66 -0.59
CA SER A 41 -12.44 5.10 -0.32
C SER A 41 -12.54 5.89 -1.62
N VAL A 42 -11.52 5.77 -2.48
CA VAL A 42 -11.43 6.39 -3.81
C VAL A 42 -10.72 5.46 -4.78
N TYR A 43 -11.06 5.54 -6.06
CA TYR A 43 -10.37 4.80 -7.11
C TYR A 43 -10.22 5.62 -8.40
N ASN A 44 -9.22 5.29 -9.18
CA ASN A 44 -9.03 5.81 -10.54
C ASN A 44 -9.30 4.67 -11.53
N LYS A 45 -10.23 4.89 -12.43
CA LYS A 45 -10.53 3.91 -13.49
C LYS A 45 -9.27 3.70 -14.36
N GLY A 46 -8.94 2.45 -14.66
CA GLY A 46 -7.74 2.11 -15.44
C GLY A 46 -6.43 2.06 -14.66
N ALA A 47 -6.41 2.46 -13.37
CA ALA A 47 -5.17 2.45 -12.57
C ALA A 47 -4.65 1.05 -12.26
N ILE A 48 -5.54 0.04 -12.26
CA ILE A 48 -5.22 -1.36 -11.98
C ILE A 48 -5.92 -2.20 -13.05
N PRO A 49 -5.23 -2.52 -14.17
CA PRO A 49 -5.82 -3.22 -15.32
C PRO A 49 -6.51 -4.55 -14.95
N ALA A 50 -5.93 -5.30 -14.01
CA ALA A 50 -6.49 -6.57 -13.54
C ALA A 50 -7.85 -6.45 -12.83
N LEU A 51 -8.26 -5.25 -12.43
CA LEU A 51 -9.53 -4.97 -11.76
C LEU A 51 -10.55 -4.23 -12.63
N GLU A 52 -10.26 -3.94 -13.90
CA GLU A 52 -11.13 -3.12 -14.77
C GLU A 52 -12.53 -3.72 -14.99
N THR A 53 -12.62 -5.04 -15.03
CA THR A 53 -13.89 -5.76 -15.22
C THR A 53 -14.64 -6.03 -13.92
N ARG A 54 -14.09 -5.62 -12.77
CA ARG A 54 -14.68 -5.87 -11.46
C ARG A 54 -15.67 -4.78 -11.06
N ASP A 55 -16.67 -5.15 -10.27
CA ASP A 55 -17.59 -4.19 -9.63
C ASP A 55 -16.85 -3.45 -8.52
N ILE A 56 -16.37 -2.23 -8.82
CA ILE A 56 -15.67 -1.37 -7.87
C ILE A 56 -16.59 -0.23 -7.45
N ARG A 57 -16.83 -0.13 -6.14
CA ARG A 57 -17.72 0.86 -5.53
C ARG A 57 -16.92 1.80 -4.62
N GLY A 58 -16.88 3.08 -4.98
CA GLY A 58 -16.23 4.11 -4.17
C GLY A 58 -17.13 4.59 -3.02
N SER A 59 -16.50 5.03 -1.92
CA SER A 59 -17.22 5.73 -0.85
C SER A 59 -17.77 7.08 -1.34
N TRP A 60 -18.45 7.83 -0.46
CA TRP A 60 -18.88 9.18 -0.78
C TRP A 60 -17.72 10.11 -1.21
N LEU A 61 -16.48 9.83 -0.80
CA LEU A 61 -15.28 10.56 -1.23
C LEU A 61 -15.02 10.45 -2.73
N GLN A 62 -15.51 9.40 -3.38
CA GLN A 62 -15.40 9.24 -4.84
C GLN A 62 -16.18 10.31 -5.62
N ARG A 63 -17.18 10.95 -5.00
CA ARG A 63 -17.97 12.04 -5.60
C ARG A 63 -17.21 13.37 -5.62
N LEU A 64 -16.08 13.48 -4.90
CA LEU A 64 -15.25 14.68 -4.91
C LEU A 64 -14.59 14.92 -6.29
N PRO A 65 -14.29 16.18 -6.64
CA PRO A 65 -13.57 16.50 -7.87
C PRO A 65 -12.26 15.72 -8.03
N ALA A 66 -11.89 15.39 -9.27
CA ALA A 66 -10.74 14.54 -9.57
C ALA A 66 -9.40 15.09 -9.02
N PHE A 67 -9.23 16.40 -8.96
CA PHE A 67 -8.01 17.01 -8.42
C PHE A 67 -7.82 16.76 -6.91
N LEU A 68 -8.93 16.68 -6.14
CA LEU A 68 -8.90 16.31 -4.72
C LEU A 68 -8.61 14.81 -4.55
N ARG A 69 -9.23 13.96 -5.38
CA ARG A 69 -9.03 12.51 -5.35
C ARG A 69 -7.58 12.12 -5.70
N LYS A 70 -6.94 12.80 -6.65
CA LYS A 70 -5.52 12.60 -6.99
C LYS A 70 -4.60 12.86 -5.79
N LYS A 71 -5.00 13.76 -4.89
CA LYS A 71 -4.28 14.08 -3.65
C LYS A 71 -4.98 13.45 -2.43
N HIS A 72 -5.41 12.19 -2.54
CA HIS A 72 -6.17 11.48 -1.51
C HIS A 72 -5.50 11.48 -0.13
N GLN A 73 -4.20 11.73 -0.04
CA GLN A 73 -3.49 11.89 1.23
C GLN A 73 -4.08 13.02 2.10
N PHE A 74 -4.62 14.09 1.50
CA PHE A 74 -5.30 15.15 2.24
C PHE A 74 -6.71 14.75 2.71
N LEU A 75 -7.25 13.67 2.16
CA LEU A 75 -8.56 13.13 2.55
C LEU A 75 -8.47 12.14 3.71
N LEU A 76 -7.27 11.80 4.19
CA LEU A 76 -7.05 10.86 5.29
C LEU A 76 -7.90 11.11 6.53
N PRO A 77 -8.15 12.37 6.98
CA PRO A 77 -9.01 12.62 8.14
C PRO A 77 -10.46 12.14 7.96
N PHE A 78 -10.91 12.00 6.72
CA PHE A 78 -12.28 11.61 6.39
C PHE A 78 -12.44 10.10 6.16
N PHE A 79 -11.34 9.38 5.94
CA PHE A 79 -11.36 7.95 5.62
C PHE A 79 -12.06 7.09 6.68
N PRO A 80 -11.78 7.23 8.00
CA PRO A 80 -12.49 6.42 8.99
C PRO A 80 -14.00 6.55 8.90
N GLY A 81 -14.49 7.79 8.72
CA GLY A 81 -15.91 8.06 8.54
C GLY A 81 -16.47 7.58 7.20
N ALA A 82 -15.67 7.59 6.14
CA ALA A 82 -16.07 7.10 4.84
C ALA A 82 -16.27 5.58 4.86
N PHE A 83 -15.34 4.83 5.44
CA PHE A 83 -15.46 3.38 5.60
C PHE A 83 -16.60 2.98 6.56
N ALA A 84 -16.73 3.68 7.68
CA ALA A 84 -17.80 3.40 8.65
C ALA A 84 -19.22 3.61 8.12
N ARG A 85 -19.39 4.31 6.99
CA ARG A 85 -20.68 4.59 6.33
C ARG A 85 -20.94 3.70 5.12
N LEU A 86 -20.04 2.79 4.77
CA LEU A 86 -20.31 1.82 3.72
C LEU A 86 -21.43 0.88 4.18
N ASP A 87 -22.44 0.73 3.36
CA ASP A 87 -23.47 -0.26 3.60
C ASP A 87 -22.98 -1.63 3.11
N LEU A 88 -22.72 -2.51 4.05
CA LEU A 88 -22.27 -3.88 3.82
C LEU A 88 -23.28 -4.90 4.38
N SER A 89 -24.54 -4.50 4.56
CA SER A 89 -25.60 -5.33 5.16
C SER A 89 -25.91 -6.59 4.37
N ASP A 90 -25.69 -6.56 3.05
CA ASP A 90 -25.93 -7.69 2.15
C ASP A 90 -24.88 -8.80 2.23
N PHE A 91 -23.75 -8.57 2.87
CA PHE A 91 -22.63 -9.52 2.85
C PHE A 91 -22.47 -10.25 4.17
N ASP A 92 -22.06 -11.51 4.09
CA ASP A 92 -21.83 -12.38 5.26
C ASP A 92 -20.37 -12.33 5.71
N ILE A 93 -19.46 -12.12 4.74
CA ILE A 93 -18.01 -12.07 4.97
C ILE A 93 -17.47 -10.75 4.42
N ILE A 94 -16.75 -10.02 5.27
CA ILE A 94 -16.04 -8.81 4.92
C ILE A 94 -14.54 -9.12 4.94
N ILE A 95 -13.84 -8.88 3.83
CA ILE A 95 -12.39 -9.01 3.75
C ILE A 95 -11.80 -7.64 3.48
N SER A 96 -11.21 -7.00 4.50
CA SER A 96 -10.53 -5.72 4.32
C SER A 96 -9.03 -5.90 4.06
N SER A 97 -8.52 -5.30 2.98
CA SER A 97 -7.10 -5.17 2.66
C SER A 97 -6.66 -3.77 3.12
N SER A 98 -5.95 -3.71 4.26
CA SER A 98 -5.77 -2.45 4.99
C SER A 98 -4.30 -2.14 5.32
N SER A 99 -3.85 -0.98 4.90
CA SER A 99 -2.64 -0.28 5.32
C SER A 99 -2.95 1.04 6.06
N ALA A 100 -4.24 1.42 6.06
CA ALA A 100 -4.76 2.60 6.71
C ALA A 100 -6.12 2.30 7.39
N PHE A 101 -7.24 2.63 6.75
CA PHE A 101 -8.55 2.66 7.39
C PHE A 101 -9.60 1.72 6.78
N ALA A 102 -9.28 0.88 5.79
CA ALA A 102 -10.24 -0.08 5.23
C ALA A 102 -10.85 -1.00 6.31
N LYS A 103 -10.08 -1.33 7.36
CA LYS A 103 -10.55 -2.07 8.54
C LYS A 103 -11.60 -1.35 9.39
N ASN A 104 -11.85 -0.05 9.15
CA ASN A 104 -12.83 0.74 9.90
C ASN A 104 -14.28 0.56 9.41
N VAL A 105 -14.52 -0.36 8.47
CA VAL A 105 -15.87 -0.78 8.11
C VAL A 105 -16.61 -1.34 9.33
N ARG A 106 -17.92 -1.20 9.32
CA ARG A 106 -18.77 -1.66 10.44
C ARG A 106 -19.55 -2.88 10.03
N LYS A 107 -19.58 -3.87 10.88
CA LYS A 107 -20.54 -4.95 10.79
C LYS A 107 -21.93 -4.37 11.09
N THR A 108 -22.91 -4.72 10.31
CA THR A 108 -24.30 -4.29 10.44
C THR A 108 -25.17 -5.38 11.06
N ARG A 109 -24.69 -6.64 11.04
CA ARG A 109 -25.35 -7.81 11.63
C ARG A 109 -24.35 -8.59 12.49
N ALA A 110 -24.84 -9.27 13.51
CA ALA A 110 -24.01 -10.05 14.44
C ALA A 110 -23.37 -11.29 13.81
N ASP A 111 -23.98 -11.85 12.75
CA ASP A 111 -23.54 -13.04 12.03
C ASP A 111 -22.48 -12.75 10.94
N GLN A 112 -22.18 -11.46 10.69
CA GLN A 112 -21.11 -11.09 9.77
C GLN A 112 -19.74 -11.39 10.37
N THR A 113 -18.82 -11.87 9.54
CA THR A 113 -17.43 -12.10 9.92
C THR A 113 -16.50 -11.14 9.17
N HIS A 114 -15.64 -10.43 9.91
CA HIS A 114 -14.68 -9.47 9.34
C HIS A 114 -13.25 -10.00 9.46
N PHE A 115 -12.65 -10.33 8.32
CA PHE A 115 -11.24 -10.63 8.16
C PHE A 115 -10.48 -9.38 7.70
N CYS A 116 -9.40 -9.03 8.37
CA CYS A 116 -8.53 -7.94 7.94
C CYS A 116 -7.16 -8.46 7.52
N TYR A 117 -6.87 -8.39 6.22
CA TYR A 117 -5.51 -8.54 5.71
C TYR A 117 -4.77 -7.24 5.94
N CYS A 118 -3.97 -7.21 6.99
CA CYS A 118 -3.26 -6.03 7.45
C CYS A 118 -1.86 -5.97 6.83
N HIS A 119 -1.65 -5.04 5.90
CA HIS A 119 -0.32 -4.79 5.32
C HIS A 119 0.61 -4.16 6.34
N THR A 120 0.08 -3.29 7.19
CA THR A 120 0.75 -2.69 8.34
C THR A 120 -0.29 -1.94 9.19
N PRO A 121 -0.18 -1.88 10.51
CA PRO A 121 -0.86 -0.86 11.27
C PRO A 121 -0.51 0.53 10.74
N THR A 122 -1.48 1.44 10.74
CA THR A 122 -1.42 2.73 10.07
C THR A 122 -0.15 3.52 10.44
N ARG A 123 0.86 3.56 9.55
CA ARG A 123 2.23 3.97 9.85
C ARG A 123 2.35 5.36 10.46
N TYR A 124 1.65 6.34 9.89
CA TYR A 124 1.68 7.74 10.34
C TYR A 124 0.96 7.98 11.67
N LEU A 125 0.27 6.96 12.22
CA LEU A 125 -0.33 7.03 13.55
C LEU A 125 0.59 6.41 14.62
N TYR A 126 1.52 5.53 14.22
CA TYR A 126 2.37 4.77 15.15
C TYR A 126 3.85 4.98 14.88
N ASN A 127 4.48 4.12 14.10
CA ASN A 127 5.93 4.02 13.97
C ASN A 127 6.59 5.13 13.12
N ALA A 128 5.86 5.85 12.30
CA ALA A 128 6.34 6.97 11.48
C ALA A 128 5.66 8.29 11.86
N ARG A 129 5.10 8.38 13.08
CA ARG A 129 4.32 9.54 13.52
C ARG A 129 5.16 10.81 13.57
N GLU A 130 6.36 10.73 14.15
CA GLU A 130 7.26 11.87 14.29
C GLU A 130 7.74 12.38 12.93
N GLU A 131 8.22 11.46 12.08
CA GLU A 131 8.60 11.76 10.70
C GLU A 131 7.44 12.44 9.93
N TYR A 132 6.21 11.93 10.13
CA TYR A 132 5.03 12.50 9.49
C TYR A 132 4.69 13.91 9.99
N LEU A 133 4.82 14.17 11.29
CA LEU A 133 4.60 15.49 11.89
C LEU A 133 5.62 16.54 11.38
N GLU A 134 6.86 16.11 11.16
CA GLU A 134 7.94 16.98 10.67
C GLU A 134 7.80 17.26 9.16
N SER A 135 7.57 16.21 8.36
CA SER A 135 7.69 16.24 6.89
C SER A 135 6.34 16.38 6.17
N TYR A 136 5.19 16.44 6.89
CA TYR A 136 3.89 16.50 6.23
C TYR A 136 3.75 17.74 5.34
N PRO A 137 3.54 17.60 4.04
CA PRO A 137 3.48 18.70 3.10
C PRO A 137 2.16 19.47 3.23
N LEU A 138 2.05 20.29 4.29
CA LEU A 138 0.90 21.18 4.43
C LEU A 138 0.97 22.27 3.35
N PRO A 139 -0.14 22.53 2.64
CA PRO A 139 -0.29 23.72 1.82
C PRO A 139 0.07 24.97 2.61
N TRP A 140 0.66 25.97 1.96
CA TRP A 140 1.15 27.19 2.65
C TRP A 140 0.07 27.87 3.50
N TRP A 141 -1.19 27.86 3.08
CA TRP A 141 -2.33 28.45 3.80
C TRP A 141 -2.78 27.62 5.02
N LEU A 142 -2.37 26.34 5.14
CA LEU A 142 -2.60 25.49 6.32
C LEU A 142 -1.42 25.47 7.29
N LYS A 143 -0.26 26.04 6.94
CA LYS A 143 0.92 26.09 7.82
C LYS A 143 0.63 26.68 9.21
N PRO A 144 -0.19 27.74 9.37
CA PRO A 144 -0.54 28.26 10.69
C PRO A 144 -1.25 27.23 11.60
N PHE A 145 -1.93 26.27 11.00
CA PHE A 145 -2.64 25.21 11.70
C PHE A 145 -1.81 23.95 11.96
N LYS A 146 -0.50 23.96 11.65
CA LYS A 146 0.39 22.80 11.88
C LYS A 146 0.34 22.31 13.34
N GLY A 147 0.16 23.21 14.31
CA GLY A 147 0.00 22.86 15.73
C GLY A 147 -1.24 22.01 16.06
N LEU A 148 -2.24 21.94 15.17
CA LEU A 148 -3.41 21.08 15.33
C LEU A 148 -3.20 19.66 14.82
N LEU A 149 -2.13 19.43 14.04
CA LEU A 149 -1.85 18.12 13.44
C LEU A 149 -1.69 17.00 14.49
N PRO A 150 -0.98 17.19 15.62
CA PRO A 150 -0.91 16.16 16.67
C PRO A 150 -2.27 15.75 17.19
N LYS A 151 -3.18 16.72 17.48
CA LYS A 151 -4.54 16.46 17.95
C LYS A 151 -5.37 15.70 16.90
N LEU A 152 -5.20 16.02 15.63
CA LEU A 152 -5.83 15.29 14.53
C LEU A 152 -5.34 13.84 14.48
N LEU A 153 -4.02 13.62 14.58
CA LEU A 153 -3.46 12.25 14.60
C LEU A 153 -3.94 11.47 15.83
N ASP A 154 -4.07 12.09 17.01
CA ASP A 154 -4.63 11.45 18.21
C ASP A 154 -6.07 11.00 17.98
N ARG A 155 -6.89 11.85 17.35
CA ARG A 155 -8.26 11.49 16.99
C ARG A 155 -8.29 10.33 16.00
N LEU A 156 -7.44 10.37 14.97
CA LEU A 156 -7.34 9.30 13.98
C LEU A 156 -6.84 8.00 14.62
N THR A 157 -5.91 8.06 15.58
CA THR A 157 -5.44 6.90 16.33
C THR A 157 -6.59 6.25 17.12
N LYS A 158 -7.42 7.05 17.78
CA LYS A 158 -8.61 6.52 18.50
C LYS A 158 -9.58 5.83 17.53
N GLN A 159 -9.80 6.40 16.35
CA GLN A 159 -10.67 5.82 15.32
C GLN A 159 -10.05 4.54 14.73
N ASP A 160 -8.72 4.51 14.52
CA ASP A 160 -7.98 3.35 14.04
C ASP A 160 -8.08 2.16 15.01
N LEU A 161 -7.89 2.44 16.31
CA LEU A 161 -8.07 1.45 17.37
C LEU A 161 -9.53 0.94 17.47
N ALA A 162 -10.51 1.84 17.31
CA ALA A 162 -11.92 1.45 17.29
C ALA A 162 -12.22 0.53 16.09
N GLY A 163 -11.68 0.84 14.90
CA GLY A 163 -11.78 -0.03 13.73
C GLY A 163 -11.14 -1.40 13.96
N ALA A 164 -9.95 -1.43 14.58
CA ALA A 164 -9.25 -2.68 14.89
C ALA A 164 -10.03 -3.58 15.86
N LYS A 165 -10.83 -3.01 16.78
CA LYS A 165 -11.72 -3.78 17.68
C LYS A 165 -12.86 -4.46 16.91
N GLY A 166 -13.32 -3.88 15.81
CA GLY A 166 -14.40 -4.43 14.98
C GLY A 166 -13.97 -5.60 14.09
N VAL A 167 -12.67 -5.87 13.96
CA VAL A 167 -12.13 -6.99 13.19
C VAL A 167 -12.23 -8.28 14.00
N ASP A 168 -12.76 -9.35 13.41
CA ASP A 168 -12.81 -10.66 14.07
C ASP A 168 -11.45 -11.38 13.94
N TYR A 169 -10.88 -11.42 12.73
CA TYR A 169 -9.63 -12.11 12.45
C TYR A 169 -8.64 -11.22 11.71
N PHE A 170 -7.45 -11.07 12.28
CA PHE A 170 -6.33 -10.41 11.59
C PHE A 170 -5.48 -11.42 10.85
N ILE A 171 -5.18 -11.09 9.59
CA ILE A 171 -4.19 -11.76 8.75
C ILE A 171 -3.05 -10.75 8.53
N ALA A 172 -1.83 -11.16 8.86
CA ALA A 172 -0.64 -10.33 8.67
C ALA A 172 0.14 -10.79 7.44
N ASN A 173 0.68 -9.87 6.66
CA ASN A 173 1.52 -10.18 5.51
C ASN A 173 2.92 -10.73 5.88
N SER A 174 3.29 -10.70 7.15
CA SER A 174 4.57 -11.21 7.67
C SER A 174 4.54 -11.32 9.20
N ASN A 175 5.45 -12.12 9.76
CA ASN A 175 5.62 -12.21 11.22
C ASN A 175 5.96 -10.87 11.86
N PHE A 176 6.69 -10.01 11.15
CA PHE A 176 6.99 -8.66 11.59
C PHE A 176 5.72 -7.81 11.73
N ILE A 177 4.78 -7.91 10.79
CA ILE A 177 3.49 -7.21 10.87
C ILE A 177 2.59 -7.86 11.92
N ALA A 178 2.61 -9.17 12.11
CA ALA A 178 1.90 -9.83 13.21
C ALA A 178 2.36 -9.31 14.58
N ALA A 179 3.66 -9.13 14.78
CA ALA A 179 4.21 -8.53 16.00
C ALA A 179 3.74 -7.05 16.16
N ARG A 180 3.64 -6.27 15.09
CA ARG A 180 3.10 -4.90 15.14
C ARG A 180 1.61 -4.85 15.45
N ILE A 181 0.80 -5.76 14.89
CA ILE A 181 -0.63 -5.90 15.22
C ILE A 181 -0.77 -6.19 16.72
N LYS A 182 0.04 -7.10 17.26
CA LYS A 182 0.07 -7.38 18.70
C LYS A 182 0.45 -6.15 19.52
N LYS A 183 1.51 -5.43 19.10
CA LYS A 183 2.02 -4.24 19.79
C LYS A 183 0.99 -3.10 19.84
N TYR A 184 0.36 -2.78 18.69
CA TYR A 184 -0.46 -1.56 18.56
C TYR A 184 -1.95 -1.80 18.78
N TYR A 185 -2.46 -2.99 18.41
CA TYR A 185 -3.89 -3.32 18.55
C TYR A 185 -4.18 -4.30 19.69
N GLY A 186 -3.14 -4.89 20.30
CA GLY A 186 -3.31 -5.93 21.33
C GLY A 186 -3.92 -7.23 20.79
N ARG A 187 -3.93 -7.43 19.45
CA ARG A 187 -4.59 -8.55 18.78
C ARG A 187 -3.56 -9.55 18.23
N THR A 188 -3.95 -10.81 18.18
CA THR A 188 -3.18 -11.85 17.47
C THR A 188 -3.52 -11.81 15.97
N ALA A 189 -2.59 -12.27 15.13
CA ALA A 189 -2.81 -12.38 13.69
C ALA A 189 -2.20 -13.68 13.16
N THR A 190 -2.87 -14.30 12.17
CA THR A 190 -2.31 -15.39 11.37
C THR A 190 -1.44 -14.79 10.27
N THR A 191 -0.21 -15.30 10.09
CA THR A 191 0.65 -14.83 9.00
C THR A 191 0.34 -15.59 7.72
N ILE A 192 -0.04 -14.83 6.68
CA ILE A 192 -0.19 -15.31 5.29
C ILE A 192 0.60 -14.35 4.42
N TYR A 193 1.70 -14.82 3.85
CA TYR A 193 2.54 -13.99 2.97
C TYR A 193 1.80 -13.61 1.70
N PRO A 194 2.07 -12.40 1.14
CA PRO A 194 1.44 -11.98 -0.11
C PRO A 194 1.86 -12.90 -1.26
N CYS A 195 0.90 -13.25 -2.09
CA CYS A 195 1.15 -14.03 -3.29
C CYS A 195 1.88 -13.18 -4.35
N THR A 196 2.72 -13.83 -5.13
CA THR A 196 3.40 -13.25 -6.29
C THR A 196 3.28 -14.24 -7.45
N ASP A 197 2.86 -13.75 -8.62
CA ASP A 197 2.86 -14.56 -9.84
C ASP A 197 4.31 -14.76 -10.33
N THR A 198 4.91 -15.87 -9.93
CA THR A 198 6.28 -16.24 -10.30
C THR A 198 6.41 -16.76 -11.73
N SER A 199 5.30 -17.13 -12.39
CA SER A 199 5.33 -17.68 -13.75
C SER A 199 5.91 -16.70 -14.76
N LYS A 200 5.67 -15.41 -14.57
CA LYS A 200 6.21 -14.33 -15.42
C LYS A 200 7.72 -14.14 -15.32
N PHE A 201 8.32 -14.56 -14.21
CA PHE A 201 9.75 -14.42 -13.94
C PHE A 201 10.54 -15.67 -14.29
N ALA A 202 9.91 -16.85 -14.28
CA ALA A 202 10.59 -18.13 -14.51
C ALA A 202 11.35 -18.21 -15.85
N PRO A 203 10.83 -17.76 -17.00
CA PRO A 203 11.55 -17.82 -18.27
C PRO A 203 12.85 -16.99 -18.25
N ALA A 204 12.83 -15.81 -17.64
CA ALA A 204 13.99 -14.94 -17.57
C ALA A 204 15.05 -15.45 -16.60
N LEU A 205 14.65 -16.09 -15.49
CA LEU A 205 15.55 -16.68 -14.50
C LEU A 205 16.29 -17.91 -15.05
N ASN A 206 15.70 -18.64 -15.99
CA ASN A 206 16.28 -19.80 -16.62
C ASN A 206 17.19 -19.45 -17.82
N ALA A 207 17.25 -18.18 -18.23
CA ALA A 207 18.15 -17.72 -19.27
C ALA A 207 19.57 -17.61 -18.72
N ASP A 208 20.56 -18.10 -19.49
CA ASP A 208 21.99 -17.93 -19.16
C ASP A 208 22.39 -16.46 -19.41
N LYS A 209 22.15 -15.62 -18.42
CA LYS A 209 22.45 -14.19 -18.46
C LYS A 209 23.56 -13.86 -17.46
N THR A 210 24.59 -13.18 -17.94
CA THR A 210 25.67 -12.69 -17.10
C THR A 210 25.13 -11.64 -16.12
N LYS A 211 25.30 -11.92 -14.83
CA LYS A 211 24.93 -10.99 -13.76
C LYS A 211 25.92 -9.84 -13.70
N SER A 212 25.47 -8.64 -14.10
CA SER A 212 26.37 -7.52 -14.36
C SER A 212 26.20 -6.33 -13.42
N TYR A 213 25.06 -6.20 -12.73
CA TYR A 213 24.75 -5.05 -11.89
C TYR A 213 23.95 -5.42 -10.64
N PHE A 214 23.96 -4.53 -9.66
CA PHE A 214 23.01 -4.54 -8.55
C PHE A 214 21.74 -3.80 -8.96
N LEU A 215 20.58 -4.26 -8.50
CA LEU A 215 19.28 -3.69 -8.86
C LEU A 215 18.51 -3.26 -7.61
N ALA A 216 17.96 -2.04 -7.64
CA ALA A 216 16.98 -1.61 -6.66
C ALA A 216 15.76 -0.99 -7.35
N LEU A 217 14.57 -1.53 -7.03
CA LEU A 217 13.32 -1.13 -7.63
C LEU A 217 12.34 -0.61 -6.57
N GLY A 218 11.69 0.51 -6.85
CA GLY A 218 10.65 1.00 -5.98
C GLY A 218 10.41 2.49 -6.07
N ARG A 219 9.39 2.97 -5.33
CA ARG A 219 9.11 4.40 -5.26
C ARG A 219 10.24 5.14 -4.53
N PHE A 220 10.72 6.24 -5.09
CA PHE A 220 11.71 7.11 -4.46
C PHE A 220 11.05 7.98 -3.38
N ILE A 221 10.90 7.41 -2.20
CA ILE A 221 10.29 8.05 -1.02
C ILE A 221 11.26 7.96 0.17
N PRO A 222 11.24 8.92 1.10
CA PRO A 222 12.29 9.08 2.15
C PRO A 222 12.60 7.80 2.91
N TYR A 223 11.59 7.05 3.36
CA TYR A 223 11.80 5.87 4.18
C TYR A 223 12.46 4.68 3.45
N LYS A 224 12.52 4.68 2.11
CA LYS A 224 13.22 3.65 1.32
C LYS A 224 14.71 3.88 1.20
N ARG A 225 15.19 5.07 1.59
CA ARG A 225 16.60 5.42 1.70
C ARG A 225 17.41 5.15 0.43
N PHE A 226 16.84 5.45 -0.75
CA PHE A 226 17.59 5.42 -2.01
C PHE A 226 18.79 6.39 -2.01
N ASP A 227 18.70 7.49 -1.25
CA ASP A 227 19.79 8.42 -1.00
C ASP A 227 21.03 7.71 -0.43
N LEU A 228 20.86 6.87 0.58
CA LEU A 228 21.94 6.09 1.18
C LEU A 228 22.50 5.07 0.19
N LEU A 229 21.64 4.40 -0.58
CA LEU A 229 22.06 3.43 -1.58
C LEU A 229 22.94 4.10 -2.65
N VAL A 230 22.50 5.22 -3.22
CA VAL A 230 23.27 6.01 -4.19
C VAL A 230 24.62 6.44 -3.62
N ALA A 231 24.64 6.99 -2.40
CA ALA A 231 25.86 7.41 -1.74
C ALA A 231 26.86 6.26 -1.55
N THR A 232 26.38 5.07 -1.18
CA THR A 232 27.20 3.88 -0.97
C THR A 232 27.79 3.36 -2.28
N PHE A 233 26.98 3.26 -3.35
CA PHE A 233 27.45 2.76 -4.63
C PHE A 233 28.35 3.76 -5.38
N ALA A 234 28.16 5.04 -5.15
CA ALA A 234 29.10 6.06 -5.63
C ALA A 234 30.51 5.92 -5.02
N LEU A 235 30.61 5.40 -3.80
CA LEU A 235 31.90 5.17 -3.11
C LEU A 235 32.57 3.86 -3.54
N ASN A 236 31.80 2.80 -3.73
CA ASN A 236 32.38 1.47 -4.02
C ASN A 236 32.59 1.16 -5.51
N GLY A 237 32.05 2.00 -6.41
CA GLY A 237 32.19 1.87 -7.85
C GLY A 237 31.47 0.68 -8.50
N LEU A 238 30.69 -0.09 -7.76
CA LEU A 238 29.95 -1.24 -8.30
C LEU A 238 28.77 -0.78 -9.17
N PRO A 239 28.47 -1.48 -10.28
CA PRO A 239 27.35 -1.11 -11.15
C PRO A 239 26.01 -1.22 -10.42
N LEU A 240 25.21 -0.16 -10.45
CA LEU A 240 23.88 -0.09 -9.84
C LEU A 240 22.84 0.42 -10.83
N LYS A 241 21.73 -0.29 -10.95
CA LYS A 241 20.53 0.20 -11.64
C LYS A 241 19.43 0.49 -10.64
N LEU A 242 18.81 1.67 -10.80
CA LEU A 242 17.75 2.17 -9.93
C LEU A 242 16.50 2.43 -10.75
N GLY A 243 15.43 1.65 -10.51
CA GLY A 243 14.15 1.82 -11.21
C GLY A 243 13.06 2.31 -10.28
N GLY A 244 12.30 3.30 -10.75
CA GLY A 244 11.16 3.87 -10.07
C GLY A 244 11.09 5.38 -10.14
N ILE A 245 9.97 5.92 -9.66
CA ILE A 245 9.69 7.35 -9.61
C ILE A 245 9.33 7.77 -8.18
N GLY A 246 9.44 9.05 -7.88
CA GLY A 246 9.05 9.59 -6.58
C GLY A 246 9.73 10.91 -6.23
N PRO A 247 9.33 11.56 -5.13
CA PRO A 247 9.82 12.90 -4.76
C PRO A 247 11.32 12.96 -4.48
N GLU A 248 11.96 11.84 -4.10
CA GLU A 248 13.40 11.78 -3.81
C GLU A 248 14.27 11.48 -5.04
N LEU A 249 13.68 11.25 -6.22
CA LEU A 249 14.44 10.85 -7.42
C LEU A 249 15.47 11.90 -7.82
N GLU A 250 15.06 13.17 -7.92
CA GLU A 250 15.96 14.26 -8.33
C GLU A 250 17.08 14.49 -7.31
N ARG A 251 16.77 14.36 -6.02
CA ARG A 251 17.80 14.39 -4.97
C ARG A 251 18.82 13.27 -5.12
N CYS A 252 18.36 12.05 -5.45
CA CYS A 252 19.24 10.90 -5.69
C CYS A 252 20.13 11.12 -6.91
N LYS A 253 19.58 11.67 -8.01
CA LYS A 253 20.37 12.06 -9.21
C LYS A 253 21.40 13.11 -8.87
N GLN A 254 21.05 14.12 -8.05
CA GLN A 254 21.97 15.14 -7.61
C GLN A 254 23.14 14.56 -6.79
N ILE A 255 22.87 13.65 -5.84
CA ILE A 255 23.93 12.99 -5.04
C ILE A 255 24.89 12.21 -5.97
N ALA A 256 24.36 11.48 -6.96
CA ALA A 256 25.18 10.76 -7.92
C ALA A 256 26.08 11.71 -8.75
N HIS A 257 25.53 12.84 -9.18
CA HIS A 257 26.26 13.86 -9.93
C HIS A 257 27.36 14.51 -9.08
N GLU A 258 27.06 14.94 -7.85
CA GLU A 258 28.03 15.54 -6.92
C GLU A 258 29.20 14.59 -6.61
N LYS A 259 28.92 13.29 -6.55
CA LYS A 259 29.94 12.25 -6.34
C LYS A 259 30.59 11.74 -7.64
N GLN A 260 30.24 12.30 -8.80
CA GLN A 260 30.71 11.89 -10.12
C GLN A 260 30.57 10.38 -10.39
N ALA A 261 29.51 9.77 -9.90
CA ALA A 261 29.22 8.35 -9.96
C ALA A 261 28.76 7.93 -11.36
N LYS A 262 29.67 7.42 -12.19
CA LYS A 262 29.39 6.93 -13.56
C LYS A 262 28.84 5.50 -13.59
N ASN A 263 28.86 4.81 -12.46
CA ASN A 263 28.46 3.41 -12.28
C ASN A 263 26.97 3.26 -11.88
N ILE A 264 26.21 4.36 -11.77
CA ILE A 264 24.81 4.37 -11.34
C ILE A 264 23.93 4.79 -12.51
N GLU A 265 22.99 3.91 -12.88
CA GLU A 265 22.01 4.13 -13.94
C GLU A 265 20.60 4.33 -13.32
N PHE A 266 19.94 5.42 -13.67
CA PHE A 266 18.55 5.70 -13.27
C PHE A 266 17.62 5.33 -14.43
N LEU A 267 16.75 4.33 -14.21
CA LEU A 267 15.84 3.79 -15.22
C LEU A 267 14.49 4.53 -15.23
N ASP A 268 14.26 5.45 -14.28
CA ASP A 268 12.97 6.10 -14.06
C ASP A 268 11.83 5.08 -13.91
N PHE A 269 10.66 5.28 -14.53
CA PHE A 269 9.57 4.31 -14.47
C PHE A 269 9.93 3.05 -15.27
N VAL A 270 9.86 1.89 -14.61
CA VAL A 270 10.08 0.58 -15.23
C VAL A 270 8.72 -0.11 -15.41
N PRO A 271 8.32 -0.43 -16.65
CA PRO A 271 7.14 -1.25 -16.91
C PRO A 271 7.24 -2.63 -16.27
N TYR A 272 6.12 -3.19 -15.82
CA TYR A 272 6.10 -4.50 -15.18
C TYR A 272 6.60 -5.62 -16.09
N ALA A 273 6.40 -5.49 -17.41
CA ALA A 273 6.86 -6.44 -18.41
C ALA A 273 8.40 -6.56 -18.50
N ASP A 274 9.11 -5.48 -18.16
CA ASP A 274 10.58 -5.43 -18.26
C ASP A 274 11.28 -5.94 -16.99
N LEU A 275 10.52 -6.12 -15.90
CA LEU A 275 11.07 -6.56 -14.61
C LEU A 275 11.77 -7.92 -14.67
N PRO A 276 11.23 -8.96 -15.37
CA PRO A 276 11.88 -10.26 -15.43
C PRO A 276 13.30 -10.20 -15.96
N ASP A 277 13.53 -9.44 -17.01
CA ASP A 277 14.85 -9.29 -17.62
C ASP A 277 15.84 -8.52 -16.74
N LEU A 278 15.36 -7.49 -16.07
CA LEU A 278 16.17 -6.73 -15.12
C LEU A 278 16.59 -7.59 -13.93
N TYR A 279 15.69 -8.41 -13.39
CA TYR A 279 16.01 -9.32 -12.29
C TYR A 279 16.96 -10.43 -12.72
N ALA A 280 16.79 -10.98 -13.94
CA ALA A 280 17.62 -12.07 -14.42
C ALA A 280 19.11 -11.68 -14.56
N GLN A 281 19.40 -10.42 -14.85
CA GLN A 281 20.75 -9.90 -15.00
C GLN A 281 21.33 -9.28 -13.72
N ALA A 282 20.52 -9.15 -12.66
CA ALA A 282 20.96 -8.62 -11.38
C ALA A 282 21.75 -9.65 -10.56
N ARG A 283 22.73 -9.14 -9.80
CA ARG A 283 23.55 -9.93 -8.87
C ARG A 283 22.81 -10.22 -7.58
#